data_4906341226210ad223e36f8417642f26
#
_entry.id   4906341226210ad223e36f8417642f26
#
_cell.length_a   1.000
_cell.length_b   1.000
_cell.length_c   1.000
_cell.angle_alpha   90.00
_cell.angle_beta   90.00
_cell.angle_gamma   90.00
#
_symmetry.space_group_name_H-M   'P 1'
#
loop_
_entity.id
_entity.type
_entity.pdbx_description
1 polymer ?
#
loop_
_entity_poly.entity_id
_entity_poly.type
_entity_poly.pdbx_seq_one_letter_code
_entity_poly.pdbx_strand_id
1 'polypeptide(L)'
;MKLIINGNDYHYAFEQLIRVFMPDIKLEKIYNSPFQEGEFILCETREKNACIEITLQVNFSECKAYKSATVYGDDLYKTGELCACKMLYGVLQDYTGYTPQWGMQTGVRPTKILFNLLRNNDKEAAVNYLKEDLLISEKKTQLIKTVCE
;
A
#
# COMPACT_ATOMS: atom_id res chain seq x y z
N MET A 1 3.18 -3.50 18.40
CA MET A 1 2.30 -2.53 17.73
C MET A 1 1.06 -3.24 17.21
N LYS A 2 -0.09 -2.63 17.35
CA LYS A 2 -1.37 -3.18 16.86
C LYS A 2 -1.59 -2.77 15.42
N LEU A 3 -1.96 -3.74 14.57
CA LEU A 3 -2.43 -3.48 13.21
C LEU A 3 -3.92 -3.79 13.16
N ILE A 4 -4.72 -2.74 13.04
CA ILE A 4 -6.18 -2.80 13.17
C ILE A 4 -6.79 -2.49 11.82
N ILE A 5 -7.61 -3.40 11.33
CA ILE A 5 -8.30 -3.24 10.05
C ILE A 5 -9.80 -3.40 10.30
N ASN A 6 -10.54 -2.36 10.01
CA ASN A 6 -12.00 -2.33 10.12
C ASN A 6 -12.60 -2.18 8.72
N GLY A 7 -13.49 -3.07 8.33
CA GLY A 7 -14.06 -3.11 6.98
C GLY A 7 -13.36 -4.12 6.11
N ASN A 8 -12.88 -3.71 4.93
CA ASN A 8 -12.18 -4.59 4.02
C ASN A 8 -10.87 -5.10 4.64
N ASP A 9 -10.58 -6.39 4.43
CA ASP A 9 -9.40 -7.01 5.03
C ASP A 9 -8.14 -6.75 4.19
N TYR A 10 -7.39 -5.72 4.58
CA TYR A 10 -6.10 -5.38 3.96
C TYR A 10 -4.91 -5.81 4.83
N HIS A 11 -5.10 -6.69 5.81
CA HIS A 11 -4.04 -7.10 6.75
C HIS A 11 -2.78 -7.59 6.04
N TYR A 12 -2.92 -8.47 5.08
CA TYR A 12 -1.77 -9.03 4.38
C TYR A 12 -0.96 -7.94 3.67
N ALA A 13 -1.62 -7.09 2.90
CA ALA A 13 -0.95 -6.01 2.17
C ALA A 13 -0.26 -5.03 3.12
N PHE A 14 -0.93 -4.64 4.19
CA PHE A 14 -0.38 -3.73 5.20
C PHE A 14 0.81 -4.36 5.94
N GLU A 15 0.70 -5.62 6.35
CA GLU A 15 1.79 -6.33 7.02
C GLU A 15 3.03 -6.39 6.14
N GLN A 16 2.89 -6.76 4.88
CA GLN A 16 4.00 -6.82 3.94
C GLN A 16 4.65 -5.45 3.76
N LEU A 17 3.85 -4.41 3.60
CA LEU A 17 4.36 -3.05 3.44
C LEU A 17 5.08 -2.55 4.70
N ILE A 18 4.51 -2.76 5.86
CA ILE A 18 5.13 -2.37 7.14
C ILE A 18 6.49 -3.05 7.31
N ARG A 19 6.61 -4.33 6.94
CA ARG A 19 7.87 -5.08 7.05
C ARG A 19 8.95 -4.60 6.08
N VAL A 20 8.59 -3.95 4.99
CA VAL A 20 9.58 -3.30 4.10
C VAL A 20 10.29 -2.15 4.83
N PHE A 21 9.57 -1.38 5.63
CA PHE A 21 10.11 -0.25 6.37
C PHE A 21 10.66 -0.64 7.75
N MET A 22 10.04 -1.59 8.41
CA MET A 22 10.33 -2.01 9.78
C MET A 22 10.32 -3.54 9.87
N PRO A 23 11.39 -4.23 9.38
CA PRO A 23 11.37 -5.69 9.22
C PRO A 23 11.28 -6.45 10.55
N ASP A 24 11.74 -5.87 11.65
CA ASP A 24 11.78 -6.54 12.95
C ASP A 24 10.57 -6.24 13.85
N ILE A 25 9.61 -5.47 13.36
CA ILE A 25 8.46 -5.08 14.14
C ILE A 25 7.52 -6.26 14.41
N LYS A 26 7.06 -6.35 15.66
CA LYS A 26 6.03 -7.32 16.05
C LYS A 26 4.66 -6.68 15.89
N LEU A 27 3.81 -7.30 15.08
CA LEU A 27 2.46 -6.85 14.80
C LEU A 27 1.43 -7.77 15.46
N GLU A 28 0.51 -7.17 16.19
CA GLU A 28 -0.69 -7.82 16.67
C GLU A 28 -1.84 -7.46 15.76
N LYS A 29 -2.39 -8.45 15.06
CA LYS A 29 -3.50 -8.23 14.11
C LYS A 29 -4.82 -8.18 14.86
N ILE A 30 -5.57 -7.10 14.65
CA ILE A 30 -6.87 -6.88 15.27
C ILE A 30 -7.90 -6.56 14.19
N TYR A 31 -9.07 -7.17 14.30
CA TYR A 31 -10.16 -7.01 13.35
C TYR A 31 -11.35 -6.33 14.03
N ASN A 32 -11.93 -5.35 13.35
CA ASN A 32 -13.20 -4.72 13.71
C ASN A 32 -13.27 -4.24 15.17
N SER A 33 -12.24 -3.54 15.61
CA SER A 33 -12.20 -2.96 16.95
C SER A 33 -12.53 -1.47 16.93
N PRO A 34 -13.48 -1.03 17.74
CA PRO A 34 -13.91 0.38 17.74
C PRO A 34 -12.98 1.33 18.49
N PHE A 35 -12.16 0.82 19.39
CA PHE A 35 -11.36 1.66 20.29
C PHE A 35 -9.90 1.21 20.36
N GLN A 36 -8.97 2.19 20.41
CA GLN A 36 -7.54 1.90 20.41
C GLN A 36 -6.79 2.69 21.48
N GLU A 37 -6.02 1.95 22.26
CA GLU A 37 -5.04 2.51 23.17
C GLU A 37 -3.64 2.06 22.77
N GLY A 38 -2.62 2.89 23.06
CA GLY A 38 -1.23 2.56 22.84
C GLY A 38 -0.79 2.79 21.38
N GLU A 39 0.13 1.98 20.92
CA GLU A 39 0.71 2.11 19.58
C GLU A 39 -0.07 1.27 18.57
N PHE A 40 -0.53 1.92 17.50
CA PHE A 40 -1.33 1.26 16.48
C PHE A 40 -1.21 1.90 15.09
N ILE A 41 -1.53 1.10 14.08
CA ILE A 41 -1.91 1.53 12.75
C ILE A 41 -3.34 1.05 12.52
N LEU A 42 -4.25 1.95 12.25
CA LEU A 42 -5.67 1.67 12.04
C LEU A 42 -6.08 2.08 10.64
N CYS A 43 -6.65 1.15 9.88
CA CYS A 43 -7.29 1.42 8.60
C CYS A 43 -8.76 1.07 8.67
N GLU A 44 -9.62 2.02 8.33
CA GLU A 44 -11.05 1.80 8.21
C GLU A 44 -11.51 2.03 6.80
N THR A 45 -12.37 1.15 6.31
CA THR A 45 -13.01 1.30 5.01
C THR A 45 -14.52 1.20 5.14
N ARG A 46 -15.23 2.05 4.38
CA ARG A 46 -16.69 2.06 4.30
C ARG A 46 -17.09 2.15 2.84
N GLU A 47 -17.81 1.16 2.36
CA GLU A 47 -18.38 1.20 1.02
C GLU A 47 -19.70 1.94 1.02
N LYS A 48 -19.85 2.86 0.04
CA LYS A 48 -21.09 3.62 -0.19
C LYS A 48 -21.35 3.64 -1.70
N ASN A 49 -22.45 3.05 -2.14
CA ASN A 49 -22.85 3.05 -3.57
C ASN A 49 -21.69 2.67 -4.49
N ALA A 50 -21.14 3.65 -5.22
CA ALA A 50 -20.07 3.43 -6.21
C ALA A 50 -18.70 3.90 -5.71
N CYS A 51 -18.51 4.06 -4.41
CA CYS A 51 -17.24 4.50 -3.85
C CYS A 51 -16.88 3.79 -2.55
N ILE A 52 -15.61 3.90 -2.17
CA ILE A 52 -15.12 3.45 -0.87
C ILE A 52 -14.42 4.62 -0.17
N GLU A 53 -14.81 4.86 1.06
CA GLU A 53 -14.14 5.83 1.95
C GLU A 53 -13.09 5.09 2.77
N ILE A 54 -11.89 5.63 2.80
CA ILE A 54 -10.75 5.04 3.50
C ILE A 54 -10.20 6.06 4.48
N THR A 55 -10.00 5.63 5.72
CA THR A 55 -9.30 6.43 6.72
C THR A 55 -8.11 5.64 7.26
N LEU A 56 -6.99 6.32 7.42
CA LEU A 56 -5.76 5.77 8.00
C LEU A 56 -5.36 6.61 9.19
N GLN A 57 -5.21 5.97 10.34
CA GLN A 57 -4.70 6.61 11.56
C GLN A 57 -3.48 5.85 12.04
N VAL A 58 -2.40 6.59 12.29
CA VAL A 58 -1.13 6.03 12.75
C VAL A 58 -0.77 6.72 14.06
N ASN A 59 -0.44 5.91 15.07
CA ASN A 59 0.00 6.40 16.37
C ASN A 59 1.02 5.42 16.95
N PHE A 60 2.29 5.66 16.69
CA PHE A 60 3.37 4.91 17.35
C PHE A 60 4.61 5.78 17.50
N SER A 61 5.30 5.66 18.63
CA SER A 61 6.46 6.49 18.93
C SER A 61 6.14 7.97 18.70
N GLU A 62 6.94 8.67 17.91
CA GLU A 62 6.72 10.07 17.54
C GLU A 62 5.89 10.23 16.26
N CYS A 63 5.53 9.12 15.63
CA CYS A 63 4.75 9.14 14.40
C CYS A 63 3.26 9.21 14.69
N LYS A 64 2.65 10.34 14.35
CA LYS A 64 1.21 10.55 14.45
C LYS A 64 0.70 11.09 13.13
N ALA A 65 -0.21 10.35 12.50
CA ALA A 65 -0.77 10.75 11.22
C ALA A 65 -2.25 10.35 11.11
N TYR A 66 -3.00 11.19 10.42
CA TYR A 66 -4.38 10.89 10.02
C TYR A 66 -4.54 11.26 8.55
N LYS A 67 -4.99 10.31 7.74
CA LYS A 67 -5.26 10.53 6.32
C LYS A 67 -6.61 9.94 5.95
N SER A 68 -7.27 10.54 4.99
CA SER A 68 -8.52 10.03 4.43
C SER A 68 -8.56 10.19 2.92
N ALA A 69 -9.28 9.31 2.26
CA ALA A 69 -9.47 9.35 0.82
C ALA A 69 -10.80 8.71 0.45
N THR A 70 -11.32 9.09 -0.71
CA THR A 70 -12.49 8.45 -1.32
C THR A 70 -12.10 7.98 -2.71
N VAL A 71 -12.38 6.72 -3.00
CA VAL A 71 -12.00 6.07 -4.26
C VAL A 71 -13.26 5.61 -4.98
N TYR A 72 -13.30 5.84 -6.29
CA TYR A 72 -14.37 5.45 -7.18
C TYR A 72 -13.84 4.43 -8.19
N GLY A 73 -14.69 3.56 -8.69
CA GLY A 73 -14.30 2.61 -9.73
C GLY A 73 -15.09 1.30 -9.67
N ASP A 74 -14.73 0.37 -10.56
CA ASP A 74 -15.42 -0.91 -10.70
C ASP A 74 -14.96 -1.95 -9.67
N ASP A 75 -13.66 -2.04 -9.42
CA ASP A 75 -13.08 -2.94 -8.41
C ASP A 75 -12.67 -2.13 -7.18
N LEU A 76 -13.65 -1.84 -6.32
CA LEU A 76 -13.44 -1.00 -5.13
C LEU A 76 -12.50 -1.65 -4.11
N TYR A 77 -12.54 -2.98 -3.95
CA TYR A 77 -11.64 -3.66 -3.02
C TYR A 77 -10.18 -3.45 -3.41
N LYS A 78 -9.84 -3.73 -4.65
CA LYS A 78 -8.47 -3.65 -5.17
C LYS A 78 -7.96 -2.20 -5.26
N THR A 79 -8.80 -1.32 -5.78
CA THR A 79 -8.47 0.11 -5.89
C THR A 79 -8.35 0.75 -4.50
N GLY A 80 -9.21 0.37 -3.58
CA GLY A 80 -9.16 0.82 -2.19
C GLY A 80 -7.92 0.32 -1.46
N GLU A 81 -7.55 -0.95 -1.64
CA GLU A 81 -6.33 -1.51 -1.08
C GLU A 81 -5.09 -0.76 -1.55
N LEU A 82 -4.98 -0.51 -2.85
CA LEU A 82 -3.87 0.24 -3.42
C LEU A 82 -3.79 1.66 -2.86
N CYS A 83 -4.91 2.34 -2.77
CA CYS A 83 -4.99 3.69 -2.19
C CYS A 83 -4.56 3.69 -0.71
N ALA A 84 -5.08 2.76 0.08
CA ALA A 84 -4.73 2.61 1.49
C ALA A 84 -3.24 2.33 1.68
N CYS A 85 -2.67 1.45 0.85
CA CYS A 85 -1.24 1.14 0.88
C CYS A 85 -0.37 2.35 0.51
N LYS A 86 -0.78 3.15 -0.48
CA LYS A 86 -0.08 4.40 -0.82
C LYS A 86 -0.08 5.40 0.34
N MET A 87 -1.20 5.53 1.03
CA MET A 87 -1.32 6.40 2.20
C MET A 87 -0.36 5.95 3.30
N LEU A 88 -0.34 4.65 3.61
CA LEU A 88 0.56 4.07 4.60
C LEU A 88 2.03 4.20 4.18
N TYR A 89 2.33 3.96 2.91
CA TYR A 89 3.68 4.14 2.35
C TYR A 89 4.21 5.54 2.62
N GLY A 90 3.40 6.56 2.33
CA GLY A 90 3.79 7.96 2.55
C GLY A 90 4.10 8.25 4.03
N VAL A 91 3.28 7.76 4.94
CA VAL A 91 3.50 7.93 6.39
C VAL A 91 4.78 7.24 6.84
N LEU A 92 5.00 6.00 6.42
CA LEU A 92 6.20 5.24 6.81
C LEU A 92 7.47 5.80 6.18
N GLN A 93 7.41 6.28 4.95
CA GLN A 93 8.51 6.97 4.28
C GLN A 93 8.93 8.23 5.04
N ASP A 94 7.97 9.05 5.43
CA ASP A 94 8.23 10.28 6.19
C ASP A 94 8.82 9.97 7.58
N TYR A 95 8.30 8.94 8.24
CA TYR A 95 8.78 8.55 9.57
C TYR A 95 10.17 7.94 9.56
N THR A 96 10.45 7.00 8.65
CA THR A 96 11.73 6.29 8.60
C THR A 96 12.81 7.01 7.82
N GLY A 97 12.43 7.91 6.92
CA GLY A 97 13.35 8.53 5.94
C GLY A 97 13.84 7.56 4.87
N TYR A 98 13.32 6.35 4.82
CA TYR A 98 13.70 5.31 3.87
C TYR A 98 12.78 5.28 2.65
N THR A 99 13.36 5.19 1.46
CA THR A 99 12.61 5.06 0.22
C THR A 99 12.94 3.73 -0.45
N PRO A 100 12.05 2.73 -0.39
CA PRO A 100 12.29 1.43 -1.02
C PRO A 100 12.43 1.54 -2.54
N GLN A 101 13.46 0.93 -3.12
CA GLN A 101 13.68 0.97 -4.57
C GLN A 101 12.61 0.23 -5.36
N TRP A 102 12.05 -0.83 -4.79
CA TRP A 102 10.95 -1.60 -5.38
C TRP A 102 9.57 -1.08 -5.01
N GLY A 103 9.50 0.11 -4.37
CA GLY A 103 8.25 0.74 -3.96
C GLY A 103 7.44 -0.13 -3.02
N MET A 104 6.17 -0.34 -3.33
CA MET A 104 5.26 -1.19 -2.55
C MET A 104 5.34 -2.67 -2.95
N GLN A 105 6.17 -3.01 -3.93
CA GLN A 105 6.29 -4.39 -4.41
C GLN A 105 7.10 -5.23 -3.43
N THR A 106 6.52 -6.32 -2.95
CA THR A 106 7.14 -7.23 -1.99
C THR A 106 7.10 -8.67 -2.51
N GLY A 107 8.26 -9.34 -2.50
CA GLY A 107 8.38 -10.78 -2.69
C GLY A 107 8.00 -11.37 -4.05
N VAL A 108 7.57 -10.58 -5.02
CA VAL A 108 7.16 -11.07 -6.35
C VAL A 108 8.15 -10.64 -7.41
N ARG A 109 8.28 -11.42 -8.47
CA ARG A 109 9.14 -11.10 -9.61
C ARG A 109 8.58 -9.86 -10.35
N PRO A 110 9.28 -8.72 -10.34
CA PRO A 110 8.77 -7.50 -10.99
C PRO A 110 8.57 -7.64 -12.49
N THR A 111 9.40 -8.44 -13.15
CA THR A 111 9.29 -8.73 -14.58
C THR A 111 7.98 -9.44 -14.92
N LYS A 112 7.52 -10.34 -14.07
CA LYS A 112 6.23 -11.03 -14.24
C LYS A 112 5.05 -10.06 -14.19
N ILE A 113 5.13 -9.06 -13.32
CA ILE A 113 4.10 -8.01 -13.24
C ILE A 113 4.05 -7.23 -14.55
N LEU A 114 5.20 -6.80 -15.07
CA LEU A 114 5.25 -6.08 -16.33
C LEU A 114 4.73 -6.92 -17.49
N PHE A 115 5.10 -8.20 -17.58
CA PHE A 115 4.56 -9.09 -18.60
C PHE A 115 3.03 -9.20 -18.55
N ASN A 116 2.48 -9.35 -17.35
CA ASN A 116 1.02 -9.44 -17.19
C ASN A 116 0.33 -8.13 -17.59
N LEU A 117 0.92 -6.99 -17.24
CA LEU A 117 0.40 -5.68 -17.62
C LEU A 117 0.45 -5.47 -19.13
N LEU A 118 1.54 -5.88 -19.78
CA LEU A 118 1.71 -5.73 -21.23
C LEU A 118 0.73 -6.56 -22.06
N ARG A 119 0.18 -7.62 -21.48
CA ARG A 119 -0.87 -8.41 -22.16
C ARG A 119 -2.18 -7.66 -22.32
N ASN A 120 -2.49 -6.77 -21.38
CA ASN A 120 -3.77 -6.09 -21.29
C ASN A 120 -3.70 -4.58 -21.53
N ASN A 121 -2.50 -4.00 -21.53
CA ASN A 121 -2.26 -2.57 -21.63
C ASN A 121 -1.11 -2.29 -22.60
N ASP A 122 -1.01 -1.06 -23.06
CA ASP A 122 0.17 -0.64 -23.80
C ASP A 122 1.39 -0.49 -22.88
N LYS A 123 2.57 -0.38 -23.50
CA LYS A 123 3.84 -0.30 -22.77
C LYS A 123 3.93 0.92 -21.86
N GLU A 124 3.42 2.05 -22.31
CA GLU A 124 3.45 3.30 -21.55
C GLU A 124 2.55 3.21 -20.30
N ALA A 125 1.33 2.70 -20.46
CA ALA A 125 0.42 2.49 -19.35
C ALA A 125 0.99 1.52 -18.30
N ALA A 126 1.63 0.43 -18.76
CA ALA A 126 2.27 -0.55 -17.88
C ALA A 126 3.43 0.07 -17.07
N VAL A 127 4.27 0.87 -17.72
CA VAL A 127 5.40 1.55 -17.06
C VAL A 127 4.89 2.58 -16.06
N ASN A 128 3.87 3.34 -16.42
CA ASN A 128 3.27 4.32 -15.51
C ASN A 128 2.67 3.65 -14.27
N TYR A 129 2.04 2.50 -14.42
CA TYR A 129 1.55 1.73 -13.29
C TYR A 129 2.68 1.34 -12.32
N LEU A 130 3.83 0.90 -12.83
CA LEU A 130 4.98 0.56 -11.98
C LEU A 130 5.48 1.77 -11.19
N LYS A 131 5.54 2.94 -11.80
CA LYS A 131 6.05 4.16 -11.17
C LYS A 131 5.04 4.82 -10.24
N GLU A 132 3.83 5.04 -10.74
CA GLU A 132 2.83 5.87 -10.08
C GLU A 132 2.01 5.07 -9.05
N ASP A 133 1.69 3.83 -9.37
CA ASP A 133 0.85 3.00 -8.51
C ASP A 133 1.66 2.11 -7.57
N LEU A 134 2.71 1.47 -8.05
CA LEU A 134 3.57 0.64 -7.21
C LEU A 134 4.78 1.38 -6.63
N LEU A 135 4.98 2.63 -7.03
CA LEU A 135 6.04 3.51 -6.51
C LEU A 135 7.46 2.95 -6.68
N ILE A 136 7.66 2.14 -7.71
CA ILE A 136 8.97 1.57 -8.04
C ILE A 136 9.89 2.67 -8.57
N SER A 137 11.16 2.67 -8.14
CA SER A 137 12.13 3.70 -8.54
C SER A 137 12.36 3.70 -10.05
N GLU A 138 12.75 4.86 -10.59
CA GLU A 138 13.08 5.01 -12.01
C GLU A 138 14.14 3.99 -12.46
N LYS A 139 15.19 3.84 -11.67
CA LYS A 139 16.29 2.88 -11.95
C LYS A 139 15.79 1.45 -12.09
N LYS A 140 14.92 1.01 -11.16
CA LYS A 140 14.36 -0.34 -11.19
C LYS A 140 13.34 -0.52 -12.30
N THR A 141 12.58 0.52 -12.62
CA THR A 141 11.65 0.51 -13.75
C THR A 141 12.39 0.34 -15.07
N GLN A 142 13.50 1.04 -15.26
CA GLN A 142 14.34 0.87 -16.47
C GLN A 142 14.94 -0.53 -16.56
N LEU A 143 15.38 -1.09 -15.43
CA LEU A 143 15.89 -2.46 -15.39
C LEU A 143 14.81 -3.46 -15.84
N ILE A 144 13.59 -3.34 -15.34
CA ILE A 144 12.46 -4.20 -15.72
C ILE A 144 12.19 -4.09 -17.24
N LYS A 145 12.16 -2.86 -17.76
CA LYS A 145 11.97 -2.62 -19.20
C LYS A 145 13.02 -3.33 -20.04
N THR A 146 14.30 -3.22 -19.66
CA THR A 146 15.42 -3.85 -20.36
C THR A 146 15.28 -5.37 -20.38
N VAL A 147 14.90 -5.98 -19.25
CA VAL A 147 14.74 -7.44 -19.15
C VAL A 147 13.54 -7.94 -19.99
N CYS A 148 12.50 -7.12 -20.13
CA CYS A 148 11.28 -7.50 -20.86
C CYS A 148 11.30 -7.15 -22.35
N GLU A 149 12.31 -6.47 -22.82
CA GLU A 149 12.57 -6.24 -24.24
C GLU A 149 13.26 -7.47 -24.85
#